data_a15c267a0547384d0a73c56a7fa1c5b1
#
_entry.id   a15c267a0547384d0a73c56a7fa1c5b1
#
_cell.length_a   1.000
_cell.length_b   1.000
_cell.length_c   1.000
_cell.angle_alpha   90.00
_cell.angle_beta   90.00
_cell.angle_gamma   90.00
#
_symmetry.space_group_name_H-M   'P 1'
#
loop_
_entity.id
_entity.type
_entity.pdbx_description
1 polymer ?
#
loop_
_entity_poly.entity_id
_entity_poly.type
_entity_poly.pdbx_seq_one_letter_code
_entity_poly.pdbx_strand_id
1 'polypeptide(L)'
;MNALQCKDYAVYVGADISKNTINLSYHSKDNLVNTQIANDTRAIKKFIKEIKELNETHLHFILEATGSYSRTLYTTLRDLKIRFTQVNPRFTYAFARSRGVLDKTDKIDAQLLEDYGRRMTPAATIPDEDIQIELKNLYMLRIALIKEKREWKQRSHHHKQGTEKRIIERMAKAIEKEIDMLDEEIQKKIQSQEMNNKLYEAMLEITGVGAASASAIICLLPEIGTLNSNQISKLAGVAPMLQQSGTSIHKTAHITGGRKHLRTALYMPCMSACVSNPVIRAHFQKIRESKGGANVKGAGAIALVACMRKLLKHINSEARKVREEMQRHVAVEGYGEAAQASPCR
;
A
#
# COMPACT_ATOMS: atom_id res chain seq x y z
N MET A 1 37.12 17.26 4.47
CA MET A 1 37.17 16.62 5.81
C MET A 1 36.02 15.63 5.87
N ASN A 2 36.35 14.36 5.98
CA ASN A 2 35.45 13.23 5.85
C ASN A 2 34.44 13.19 6.99
N ALA A 3 33.15 13.33 6.66
CA ALA A 3 32.06 12.82 7.52
C ALA A 3 32.13 11.29 7.46
N LEU A 4 32.83 10.68 8.40
CA LEU A 4 32.73 9.29 8.74
C LEU A 4 31.25 9.05 9.11
N GLN A 5 30.45 8.51 8.17
CA GLN A 5 29.20 7.86 8.48
C GLN A 5 29.50 6.76 9.49
N CYS A 6 29.15 7.00 10.76
CA CYS A 6 28.96 5.91 11.71
C CYS A 6 27.99 4.93 11.06
N LYS A 7 28.49 3.81 10.59
CA LYS A 7 27.66 2.64 10.28
C LYS A 7 27.09 2.19 11.62
N ASP A 8 25.89 2.66 11.95
CA ASP A 8 25.09 2.09 13.01
C ASP A 8 24.87 0.61 12.65
N TYR A 9 25.63 -0.26 13.30
CA TYR A 9 25.46 -1.71 13.15
C TYR A 9 24.12 -2.08 13.80
N ALA A 10 23.06 -2.08 13.01
CA ALA A 10 21.77 -2.54 13.47
C ALA A 10 21.79 -4.08 13.51
N VAL A 11 21.32 -4.65 14.61
CA VAL A 11 21.01 -6.09 14.65
C VAL A 11 19.73 -6.31 13.87
N TYR A 12 19.86 -7.03 12.76
CA TYR A 12 18.71 -7.41 11.96
C TYR A 12 18.01 -8.62 12.56
N VAL A 13 16.70 -8.51 12.75
CA VAL A 13 15.84 -9.57 13.28
C VAL A 13 14.87 -9.98 12.18
N GLY A 14 15.10 -11.15 11.59
CA GLY A 14 14.15 -11.75 10.65
C GLY A 14 12.95 -12.33 11.40
N ALA A 15 11.74 -11.99 10.97
CA ALA A 15 10.49 -12.42 11.60
C ALA A 15 9.57 -13.08 10.59
N ASP A 16 9.40 -14.40 10.69
CA ASP A 16 8.35 -15.13 9.99
C ASP A 16 7.13 -15.31 10.92
N ILE A 17 5.97 -14.91 10.42
CA ILE A 17 4.78 -14.65 11.25
C ILE A 17 3.65 -15.60 10.88
N SER A 18 3.27 -16.44 11.83
CA SER A 18 2.09 -17.29 11.79
C SER A 18 0.95 -16.71 12.62
N LYS A 19 -0.21 -17.35 12.57
CA LYS A 19 -1.40 -16.93 13.34
C LYS A 19 -1.11 -16.84 14.84
N ASN A 20 -0.45 -17.87 15.41
CA ASN A 20 -0.26 -18.00 16.85
C ASN A 20 1.18 -17.75 17.30
N THR A 21 2.15 -17.84 16.41
CA THR A 21 3.58 -17.79 16.74
C THR A 21 4.35 -16.92 15.75
N ILE A 22 5.50 -16.42 16.20
CA ILE A 22 6.47 -15.70 15.38
C ILE A 22 7.80 -16.42 15.55
N ASN A 23 8.39 -16.89 14.44
CA ASN A 23 9.75 -17.38 14.40
C ASN A 23 10.70 -16.22 14.17
N LEU A 24 11.69 -16.10 15.00
CA LEU A 24 12.64 -14.99 14.99
C LEU A 24 14.06 -15.52 14.82
N SER A 25 14.82 -14.86 13.96
CA SER A 25 16.24 -15.17 13.75
C SER A 25 17.07 -13.88 13.79
N TYR A 26 18.17 -13.90 14.53
CA TYR A 26 19.07 -12.75 14.64
C TYR A 26 20.49 -13.21 15.01
N HIS A 27 21.48 -12.40 14.71
CA HIS A 27 22.84 -12.64 15.20
C HIS A 27 23.04 -11.94 16.53
N SER A 28 23.50 -12.72 17.54
CA SER A 28 24.01 -12.19 18.80
C SER A 28 25.52 -12.46 18.82
N LYS A 29 26.32 -11.41 18.76
CA LYS A 29 27.75 -11.49 18.45
C LYS A 29 27.94 -12.22 17.11
N ASP A 30 28.66 -13.33 17.08
CA ASP A 30 28.91 -14.12 15.88
C ASP A 30 27.96 -15.32 15.69
N ASN A 31 27.03 -15.55 16.64
CA ASN A 31 26.16 -16.71 16.64
C ASN A 31 24.76 -16.35 16.10
N LEU A 32 24.27 -17.16 15.16
CA LEU A 32 22.88 -17.10 14.72
C LEU A 32 21.96 -17.74 15.76
N VAL A 33 21.10 -16.92 16.35
CA VAL A 33 20.10 -17.34 17.34
C VAL A 33 18.74 -17.48 16.64
N ASN A 34 18.07 -18.59 16.88
CA ASN A 34 16.71 -18.82 16.43
C ASN A 34 15.81 -19.03 17.65
N THR A 35 14.70 -18.35 17.71
CA THR A 35 13.74 -18.49 18.79
C THR A 35 12.31 -18.37 18.24
N GLN A 36 11.36 -18.88 19.01
CA GLN A 36 9.93 -18.76 18.70
C GLN A 36 9.22 -18.10 19.87
N ILE A 37 8.35 -17.15 19.58
CA ILE A 37 7.52 -16.49 20.59
C ILE A 37 6.04 -16.57 20.18
N ALA A 38 5.14 -16.33 21.13
CA ALA A 38 3.73 -16.16 20.82
C ALA A 38 3.48 -14.86 20.02
N ASN A 39 2.52 -14.88 19.10
CA ASN A 39 2.13 -13.70 18.33
C ASN A 39 1.17 -12.82 19.13
N ASP A 40 1.62 -12.32 20.25
CA ASP A 40 0.93 -11.38 21.12
C ASP A 40 1.85 -10.24 21.58
N THR A 41 1.24 -9.13 21.97
CA THR A 41 1.95 -7.91 22.38
C THR A 41 2.88 -8.13 23.57
N ARG A 42 2.52 -9.02 24.52
CA ARG A 42 3.30 -9.27 25.72
C ARG A 42 4.60 -10.02 25.40
N ALA A 43 4.50 -11.09 24.61
CA ALA A 43 5.65 -11.89 24.18
C ALA A 43 6.62 -11.07 23.32
N ILE A 44 6.08 -10.25 22.41
CA ILE A 44 6.89 -9.36 21.55
C ILE A 44 7.65 -8.33 22.40
N LYS A 45 6.97 -7.66 23.34
CA LYS A 45 7.61 -6.68 24.25
C LYS A 45 8.69 -7.32 25.11
N LYS A 46 8.42 -8.52 25.64
CA LYS A 46 9.38 -9.29 26.43
C LYS A 46 10.65 -9.60 25.62
N PHE A 47 10.49 -10.13 24.42
CA PHE A 47 11.59 -10.45 23.52
C PHE A 47 12.43 -9.22 23.19
N ILE A 48 11.79 -8.08 22.87
CA ILE A 48 12.49 -6.82 22.56
C ILE A 48 13.31 -6.36 23.77
N LYS A 49 12.76 -6.50 25.00
CA LYS A 49 13.48 -6.15 26.22
C LYS A 49 14.71 -7.03 26.43
N GLU A 50 14.55 -8.35 26.29
CA GLU A 50 15.65 -9.32 26.42
C GLU A 50 16.79 -9.05 25.44
N ILE A 51 16.51 -8.77 24.17
CA ILE A 51 17.56 -8.43 23.19
C ILE A 51 18.26 -7.13 23.55
N LYS A 52 17.53 -6.09 23.97
CA LYS A 52 18.12 -4.81 24.37
C LYS A 52 19.04 -4.95 25.58
N GLU A 53 18.72 -5.83 26.50
CA GLU A 53 19.57 -6.16 27.68
C GLU A 53 20.87 -6.87 27.28
N LEU A 54 20.91 -7.54 26.12
CA LEU A 54 22.11 -8.17 25.54
C LEU A 54 23.07 -7.20 24.84
N ASN A 55 22.95 -5.88 25.06
CA ASN A 55 23.73 -4.77 24.48
C ASN A 55 23.35 -4.36 23.04
N GLU A 56 22.18 -4.73 22.56
CA GLU A 56 21.78 -4.41 21.20
C GLU A 56 20.83 -3.22 21.17
N THR A 57 21.38 -2.02 21.01
CA THR A 57 20.62 -0.77 21.05
C THR A 57 19.87 -0.47 19.75
N HIS A 58 20.34 -0.99 18.60
CA HIS A 58 19.81 -0.67 17.29
C HIS A 58 19.21 -1.91 16.60
N LEU A 59 17.96 -2.21 16.93
CA LEU A 59 17.22 -3.31 16.31
C LEU A 59 16.54 -2.87 15.01
N HIS A 60 16.61 -3.73 13.98
CA HIS A 60 15.87 -3.55 12.74
C HIS A 60 15.17 -4.86 12.35
N PHE A 61 13.86 -4.90 12.51
CA PHE A 61 13.07 -6.07 12.16
C PHE A 61 12.80 -6.15 10.66
N ILE A 62 12.99 -7.32 10.09
CA ILE A 62 12.66 -7.63 8.69
C ILE A 62 11.51 -8.63 8.69
N LEU A 63 10.37 -8.23 8.12
CA LEU A 63 9.17 -9.05 8.08
C LEU A 63 8.56 -9.04 6.69
N GLU A 64 7.93 -10.14 6.30
CA GLU A 64 7.14 -10.15 5.06
C GLU A 64 5.81 -9.42 5.22
N ALA A 65 5.33 -8.83 4.13
CA ALA A 65 4.01 -8.22 4.05
C ALA A 65 2.92 -9.32 3.93
N THR A 66 2.79 -10.16 4.96
CA THR A 66 1.88 -11.30 5.01
C THR A 66 0.60 -10.98 5.81
N GLY A 67 -0.43 -10.50 5.14
CA GLY A 67 -1.82 -10.47 5.63
C GLY A 67 -2.06 -9.88 7.03
N SER A 68 -3.11 -10.35 7.68
CA SER A 68 -3.59 -9.83 8.99
C SER A 68 -2.74 -10.25 10.19
N TYR A 69 -1.99 -11.34 10.09
CA TYR A 69 -1.23 -11.90 11.23
C TYR A 69 -0.02 -11.03 11.64
N SER A 70 0.53 -10.25 10.72
CA SER A 70 1.65 -9.33 11.00
C SER A 70 1.23 -8.08 11.78
N ARG A 71 -0.08 -7.83 11.95
CA ARG A 71 -0.59 -6.60 12.56
C ARG A 71 -0.10 -6.41 14.00
N THR A 72 -0.11 -7.47 14.82
CA THR A 72 0.31 -7.39 16.23
C THR A 72 1.78 -7.00 16.35
N LEU A 73 2.66 -7.64 15.56
CA LEU A 73 4.07 -7.28 15.53
C LEU A 73 4.27 -5.85 14.99
N TYR A 74 3.66 -5.52 13.86
CA TYR A 74 3.73 -4.20 13.24
C TYR A 74 3.35 -3.08 14.22
N THR A 75 2.19 -3.17 14.86
CA THR A 75 1.72 -2.13 15.82
C THR A 75 2.63 -2.05 17.03
N THR A 76 3.08 -3.18 17.57
CA THR A 76 3.99 -3.20 18.73
C THR A 76 5.35 -2.57 18.39
N LEU A 77 5.93 -2.85 17.23
CA LEU A 77 7.20 -2.24 16.79
C LEU A 77 7.05 -0.73 16.59
N ARG A 78 5.95 -0.30 15.96
CA ARG A 78 5.63 1.11 15.76
C ARG A 78 5.52 1.85 17.10
N ASP A 79 4.73 1.32 18.03
CA ASP A 79 4.47 1.95 19.32
C ASP A 79 5.74 2.05 20.18
N LEU A 80 6.65 1.08 20.05
CA LEU A 80 7.96 1.09 20.68
C LEU A 80 9.04 1.86 19.91
N LYS A 81 8.69 2.46 18.76
CA LYS A 81 9.60 3.17 17.86
C LYS A 81 10.80 2.33 17.42
N ILE A 82 10.60 1.03 17.25
CA ILE A 82 11.61 0.11 16.74
C ILE A 82 11.59 0.12 15.21
N ARG A 83 12.76 0.20 14.59
CA ARG A 83 12.89 0.16 13.13
C ARG A 83 12.44 -1.20 12.60
N PHE A 84 11.68 -1.19 11.52
CA PHE A 84 11.32 -2.41 10.80
C PHE A 84 11.15 -2.14 9.30
N THR A 85 11.31 -3.19 8.50
CA THR A 85 11.03 -3.16 7.07
C THR A 85 10.05 -4.25 6.71
N GLN A 86 8.93 -3.87 6.10
CA GLN A 86 8.02 -4.80 5.44
C GLN A 86 8.51 -5.09 4.02
N VAL A 87 9.03 -6.30 3.81
CA VAL A 87 9.56 -6.72 2.51
C VAL A 87 8.46 -7.35 1.66
N ASN A 88 8.46 -7.03 0.37
CA ASN A 88 7.56 -7.71 -0.56
C ASN A 88 8.02 -9.17 -0.75
N PRO A 89 7.12 -10.17 -0.63
CA PRO A 89 7.44 -11.59 -0.81
C PRO A 89 8.17 -11.94 -2.11
N ARG A 90 8.01 -11.13 -3.16
CA ARG A 90 8.76 -11.33 -4.41
C ARG A 90 10.25 -11.08 -4.28
N PHE A 91 10.65 -10.14 -3.42
CA PHE A 91 12.05 -9.84 -3.19
C PHE A 91 12.71 -10.88 -2.30
N THR A 92 12.03 -11.34 -1.25
CA THR A 92 12.52 -12.42 -0.38
C THR A 92 12.62 -13.72 -1.16
N TYR A 93 11.65 -14.05 -2.00
CA TYR A 93 11.69 -15.19 -2.91
C TYR A 93 12.86 -15.11 -3.91
N ALA A 94 13.06 -13.96 -4.56
CA ALA A 94 14.18 -13.78 -5.50
C ALA A 94 15.53 -13.89 -4.78
N PHE A 95 15.63 -13.35 -3.57
CA PHE A 95 16.81 -13.44 -2.73
C PHE A 95 17.09 -14.88 -2.30
N ALA A 96 16.08 -15.64 -1.85
CA ALA A 96 16.20 -17.07 -1.54
C ALA A 96 16.80 -17.87 -2.69
N ARG A 97 16.26 -17.67 -3.89
CA ARG A 97 16.77 -18.33 -5.11
C ARG A 97 18.22 -17.96 -5.41
N SER A 98 18.60 -16.69 -5.25
CA SER A 98 19.98 -16.24 -5.47
C SER A 98 20.96 -16.86 -4.46
N ARG A 99 20.47 -17.30 -3.31
CA ARG A 99 21.24 -17.98 -2.25
C ARG A 99 21.22 -19.49 -2.37
N GLY A 100 20.50 -20.05 -3.36
CA GLY A 100 20.35 -21.50 -3.52
C GLY A 100 19.46 -22.15 -2.44
N VAL A 101 18.70 -21.35 -1.67
CA VAL A 101 17.76 -21.85 -0.65
C VAL A 101 16.49 -22.28 -1.36
N LEU A 102 16.25 -23.58 -1.46
CA LEU A 102 15.08 -24.17 -2.11
C LEU A 102 14.09 -24.75 -1.10
N ASP A 103 14.57 -25.08 0.09
CA ASP A 103 13.75 -25.63 1.15
C ASP A 103 12.96 -24.53 1.85
N LYS A 104 11.71 -24.82 2.16
CA LYS A 104 10.80 -23.90 2.82
C LYS A 104 10.36 -24.45 4.16
N THR A 105 10.84 -23.84 5.24
CA THR A 105 10.36 -24.06 6.62
C THR A 105 10.32 -22.71 7.33
N ASP A 106 9.43 -22.54 8.29
CA ASP A 106 9.27 -21.29 9.04
C ASP A 106 10.58 -20.79 9.68
N LYS A 107 11.46 -21.71 10.10
CA LYS A 107 12.79 -21.38 10.63
C LYS A 107 13.72 -20.86 9.54
N ILE A 108 13.73 -21.50 8.38
CA ILE A 108 14.55 -21.08 7.23
C ILE A 108 14.04 -19.72 6.73
N ASP A 109 12.72 -19.49 6.73
CA ASP A 109 12.12 -18.23 6.30
C ASP A 109 12.54 -17.07 7.24
N ALA A 110 12.57 -17.26 8.56
CA ALA A 110 13.08 -16.26 9.50
C ALA A 110 14.59 -15.97 9.31
N GLN A 111 15.42 -17.02 9.10
CA GLN A 111 16.85 -16.85 8.81
C GLN A 111 17.09 -16.12 7.50
N LEU A 112 16.32 -16.42 6.48
CA LEU A 112 16.40 -15.76 5.18
C LEU A 112 16.07 -14.27 5.27
N LEU A 113 15.06 -13.90 6.08
CA LEU A 113 14.70 -12.51 6.33
C LEU A 113 15.81 -11.76 7.08
N GLU A 114 16.46 -12.40 8.04
CA GLU A 114 17.63 -11.85 8.73
C GLU A 114 18.78 -11.60 7.74
N ASP A 115 19.18 -12.62 6.95
CA ASP A 115 20.26 -12.52 5.95
C ASP A 115 19.93 -11.46 4.88
N TYR A 116 18.65 -11.35 4.49
CA TYR A 116 18.19 -10.28 3.62
C TYR A 116 18.42 -8.90 4.25
N GLY A 117 18.03 -8.71 5.49
CA GLY A 117 18.24 -7.46 6.22
C GLY A 117 19.71 -7.06 6.29
N ARG A 118 20.55 -7.99 6.69
CA ARG A 118 21.99 -7.78 6.87
C ARG A 118 22.72 -7.47 5.57
N ARG A 119 22.37 -8.14 4.46
CA ARG A 119 23.05 -7.96 3.16
C ARG A 119 22.46 -6.83 2.33
N MET A 120 21.15 -6.67 2.35
CA MET A 120 20.48 -5.66 1.51
C MET A 120 20.30 -4.33 2.20
N THR A 121 20.48 -4.27 3.53
CA THR A 121 20.33 -3.06 4.36
C THR A 121 19.13 -2.19 3.94
N PRO A 122 17.91 -2.77 3.91
CA PRO A 122 16.76 -2.06 3.36
C PRO A 122 16.37 -0.87 4.22
N ALA A 123 15.85 0.18 3.59
CA ALA A 123 15.32 1.33 4.31
C ALA A 123 14.16 0.92 5.22
N ALA A 124 14.07 1.52 6.40
CA ALA A 124 12.96 1.29 7.31
C ALA A 124 11.63 1.71 6.67
N THR A 125 10.61 0.91 6.92
CA THR A 125 9.23 1.26 6.56
C THR A 125 8.77 2.43 7.43
N ILE A 126 8.23 3.47 6.82
CA ILE A 126 7.56 4.55 7.53
C ILE A 126 6.20 3.99 7.98
N PRO A 127 5.91 3.92 9.29
CA PRO A 127 4.63 3.40 9.75
C PRO A 127 3.47 4.29 9.31
N ASP A 128 2.38 3.64 8.89
CA ASP A 128 1.12 4.35 8.65
C ASP A 128 0.55 4.90 9.97
N GLU A 129 -0.06 6.06 9.93
CA GLU A 129 -0.83 6.60 11.05
C GLU A 129 -2.05 5.72 11.37
N ASP A 130 -2.53 5.74 12.62
CA ASP A 130 -3.66 4.91 13.05
C ASP A 130 -4.90 5.14 12.21
N ILE A 131 -5.21 6.41 11.90
CA ILE A 131 -6.33 6.78 11.04
C ILE A 131 -6.20 6.18 9.63
N GLN A 132 -4.98 6.13 9.09
CA GLN A 132 -4.74 5.56 7.76
C GLN A 132 -4.91 4.04 7.76
N ILE A 133 -4.49 3.38 8.83
CA ILE A 133 -4.71 1.93 9.02
C ILE A 133 -6.21 1.64 9.11
N GLU A 134 -6.95 2.47 9.84
CA GLU A 134 -8.38 2.34 10.00
C GLU A 134 -9.14 2.56 8.69
N LEU A 135 -8.85 3.64 7.97
CA LEU A 135 -9.39 3.91 6.63
C LEU A 135 -9.16 2.76 5.66
N LYS A 136 -7.95 2.21 5.64
CA LYS A 136 -7.61 1.06 4.81
C LYS A 136 -8.43 -0.17 5.20
N ASN A 137 -8.60 -0.45 6.51
CA ASN A 137 -9.38 -1.61 6.99
C ASN A 137 -10.86 -1.47 6.62
N LEU A 138 -11.47 -0.31 6.82
CA LEU A 138 -12.86 -0.03 6.43
C LEU A 138 -13.05 -0.21 4.92
N TYR A 139 -12.12 0.31 4.13
CA TYR A 139 -12.20 0.17 2.68
C TYR A 139 -12.00 -1.28 2.22
N MET A 140 -11.13 -2.06 2.85
CA MET A 140 -10.96 -3.49 2.56
C MET A 140 -12.21 -4.29 2.92
N LEU A 141 -12.88 -3.99 4.04
CA LEU A 141 -14.16 -4.57 4.40
C LEU A 141 -15.23 -4.24 3.35
N ARG A 142 -15.30 -2.98 2.92
CA ARG A 142 -16.17 -2.54 1.84
C ARG A 142 -15.96 -3.35 0.54
N ILE A 143 -14.71 -3.60 0.15
CA ILE A 143 -14.40 -4.43 -1.02
C ILE A 143 -14.92 -5.86 -0.84
N ALA A 144 -14.79 -6.45 0.34
CA ALA A 144 -15.28 -7.78 0.64
C ALA A 144 -16.81 -7.84 0.52
N LEU A 145 -17.53 -6.87 1.10
CA LEU A 145 -18.99 -6.79 1.01
C LEU A 145 -19.49 -6.57 -0.43
N ILE A 146 -18.80 -5.76 -1.23
CA ILE A 146 -19.12 -5.60 -2.66
C ILE A 146 -19.01 -6.93 -3.41
N LYS A 147 -17.98 -7.72 -3.11
CA LYS A 147 -17.79 -9.05 -3.70
C LYS A 147 -18.94 -9.98 -3.28
N GLU A 148 -19.29 -10.03 -2.00
CA GLU A 148 -20.36 -10.84 -1.45
C GLU A 148 -21.73 -10.46 -2.05
N LYS A 149 -22.05 -9.16 -2.11
CA LYS A 149 -23.25 -8.64 -2.79
C LYS A 149 -23.37 -9.13 -4.23
N ARG A 150 -22.23 -9.14 -4.96
CA ARG A 150 -22.19 -9.62 -6.34
C ARG A 150 -22.49 -11.13 -6.40
N GLU A 151 -21.96 -11.93 -5.48
CA GLU A 151 -22.22 -13.36 -5.41
C GLU A 151 -23.70 -13.65 -5.11
N TRP A 152 -24.31 -12.91 -4.18
CA TRP A 152 -25.76 -13.00 -3.92
C TRP A 152 -26.58 -12.62 -5.17
N LYS A 153 -26.21 -11.54 -5.86
CA LYS A 153 -26.89 -11.16 -7.12
C LYS A 153 -26.74 -12.21 -8.22
N GLN A 154 -25.61 -12.89 -8.33
CA GLN A 154 -25.42 -13.97 -9.30
C GLN A 154 -26.32 -15.16 -9.00
N ARG A 155 -26.49 -15.53 -7.73
CA ARG A 155 -27.45 -16.60 -7.32
C ARG A 155 -28.90 -16.29 -7.74
N SER A 156 -29.30 -15.02 -7.78
CA SER A 156 -30.66 -14.64 -8.21
C SER A 156 -30.98 -14.99 -9.67
N HIS A 157 -29.97 -15.15 -10.52
CA HIS A 157 -30.17 -15.58 -11.91
C HIS A 157 -30.67 -17.01 -12.02
N HIS A 158 -30.40 -17.87 -11.04
CA HIS A 158 -30.83 -19.27 -10.99
C HIS A 158 -32.19 -19.42 -10.30
N HIS A 159 -32.60 -18.45 -9.47
CA HIS A 159 -33.85 -18.47 -8.70
C HIS A 159 -34.79 -17.36 -9.14
N LYS A 160 -35.59 -17.63 -10.17
CA LYS A 160 -36.39 -16.56 -10.82
C LYS A 160 -37.67 -16.18 -10.08
N GLN A 161 -38.19 -17.05 -9.20
CA GLN A 161 -39.47 -16.84 -8.49
C GLN A 161 -39.42 -17.50 -7.11
N GLY A 162 -40.41 -17.15 -6.24
CA GLY A 162 -40.66 -17.82 -4.97
C GLY A 162 -39.90 -17.25 -3.77
N THR A 163 -39.86 -18.03 -2.70
CA THR A 163 -39.26 -17.65 -1.40
C THR A 163 -37.75 -17.50 -1.50
N GLU A 164 -37.09 -18.32 -2.31
CA GLU A 164 -35.63 -18.26 -2.51
C GLU A 164 -35.20 -16.92 -3.08
N LYS A 165 -35.86 -16.44 -4.13
CA LYS A 165 -35.57 -15.12 -4.71
C LYS A 165 -35.73 -14.01 -3.68
N ARG A 166 -36.82 -14.03 -2.87
CA ARG A 166 -37.03 -13.03 -1.81
C ARG A 166 -35.93 -13.04 -0.76
N ILE A 167 -35.42 -14.20 -0.38
CA ILE A 167 -34.31 -14.32 0.56
C ILE A 167 -33.04 -13.74 -0.05
N ILE A 168 -32.68 -14.08 -1.29
CA ILE A 168 -31.50 -13.60 -2.01
C ILE A 168 -31.52 -12.07 -2.13
N GLU A 169 -32.66 -11.50 -2.54
CA GLU A 169 -32.83 -10.06 -2.67
C GLU A 169 -32.72 -9.34 -1.32
N ARG A 170 -33.28 -9.91 -0.25
CA ARG A 170 -33.16 -9.38 1.11
C ARG A 170 -31.73 -9.37 1.59
N MET A 171 -30.98 -10.46 1.37
CA MET A 171 -29.53 -10.52 1.71
C MET A 171 -28.72 -9.51 0.92
N ALA A 172 -28.92 -9.41 -0.39
CA ALA A 172 -28.23 -8.44 -1.22
C ALA A 172 -28.52 -6.99 -0.78
N LYS A 173 -29.78 -6.70 -0.40
CA LYS A 173 -30.19 -5.39 0.11
C LYS A 173 -29.62 -5.09 1.51
N ALA A 174 -29.52 -6.09 2.38
CA ALA A 174 -28.89 -5.92 3.69
C ALA A 174 -27.39 -5.57 3.53
N ILE A 175 -26.66 -6.30 2.68
CA ILE A 175 -25.25 -6.01 2.39
C ILE A 175 -25.10 -4.61 1.76
N GLU A 176 -26.04 -4.17 0.93
CA GLU A 176 -26.02 -2.82 0.35
C GLU A 176 -26.07 -1.74 1.41
N LYS A 177 -26.94 -1.88 2.42
CA LYS A 177 -27.02 -0.94 3.55
C LYS A 177 -25.71 -0.88 4.34
N GLU A 178 -25.04 -2.02 4.57
CA GLU A 178 -23.75 -2.05 5.25
C GLU A 178 -22.65 -1.36 4.42
N ILE A 179 -22.71 -1.49 3.10
CA ILE A 179 -21.78 -0.77 2.20
C ILE A 179 -22.02 0.73 2.30
N ASP A 180 -23.27 1.19 2.30
CA ASP A 180 -23.64 2.60 2.40
C ASP A 180 -23.16 3.19 3.74
N MET A 181 -23.36 2.46 4.85
CA MET A 181 -22.86 2.84 6.18
C MET A 181 -21.33 2.94 6.22
N LEU A 182 -20.61 1.99 5.59
CA LEU A 182 -19.15 2.05 5.48
C LEU A 182 -18.69 3.25 4.65
N ASP A 183 -19.40 3.58 3.57
CA ASP A 183 -19.07 4.74 2.74
C ASP A 183 -19.23 6.05 3.51
N GLU A 184 -20.28 6.18 4.32
CA GLU A 184 -20.46 7.33 5.21
C GLU A 184 -19.37 7.41 6.28
N GLU A 185 -19.01 6.29 6.91
CA GLU A 185 -17.99 6.25 7.95
C GLU A 185 -16.59 6.59 7.39
N ILE A 186 -16.25 6.05 6.22
CA ILE A 186 -15.02 6.40 5.51
C ILE A 186 -14.98 7.89 5.21
N GLN A 187 -16.09 8.46 4.72
CA GLN A 187 -16.19 9.88 4.40
C GLN A 187 -15.99 10.75 5.64
N LYS A 188 -16.66 10.42 6.76
CA LYS A 188 -16.50 11.13 8.03
C LYS A 188 -15.04 11.13 8.51
N LYS A 189 -14.38 9.97 8.43
CA LYS A 189 -12.97 9.84 8.82
C LYS A 189 -12.02 10.60 7.90
N ILE A 190 -12.27 10.64 6.60
CA ILE A 190 -11.50 11.47 5.66
C ILE A 190 -11.64 12.94 6.04
N GLN A 191 -12.87 13.41 6.28
CA GLN A 191 -13.16 14.80 6.62
C GLN A 191 -12.64 15.21 8.00
N SER A 192 -12.52 14.27 8.94
CA SER A 192 -11.97 14.56 10.28
C SER A 192 -10.47 14.87 10.29
N GLN A 193 -9.76 14.60 9.18
CA GLN A 193 -8.34 14.88 9.04
C GLN A 193 -8.14 15.96 7.97
N GLU A 194 -7.62 17.10 8.37
CA GLU A 194 -7.47 18.27 7.48
C GLU A 194 -6.71 17.92 6.19
N MET A 195 -5.57 17.21 6.29
CA MET A 195 -4.78 16.78 5.13
C MET A 195 -5.61 15.89 4.21
N ASN A 196 -6.29 14.88 4.76
CA ASN A 196 -7.09 13.96 3.95
C ASN A 196 -8.27 14.66 3.29
N ASN A 197 -8.91 15.60 3.99
CA ASN A 197 -10.03 16.38 3.45
C ASN A 197 -9.58 17.27 2.29
N LYS A 198 -8.48 18.02 2.44
CA LYS A 198 -7.92 18.85 1.35
C LYS A 198 -7.50 18.01 0.14
N LEU A 199 -6.89 16.84 0.38
CA LEU A 199 -6.56 15.89 -0.69
C LEU A 199 -7.82 15.38 -1.40
N TYR A 200 -8.87 15.09 -0.65
CA TYR A 200 -10.15 14.63 -1.19
C TYR A 200 -10.80 15.70 -2.06
N GLU A 201 -10.89 16.93 -1.59
CA GLU A 201 -11.43 18.08 -2.33
C GLU A 201 -10.67 18.32 -3.63
N ALA A 202 -9.34 18.37 -3.57
CA ALA A 202 -8.50 18.54 -4.77
C ALA A 202 -8.67 17.41 -5.79
N MET A 203 -8.93 16.17 -5.35
CA MET A 203 -9.22 15.06 -6.25
C MET A 203 -10.59 15.19 -6.91
N LEU A 204 -11.60 15.75 -6.24
CA LEU A 204 -12.93 15.97 -6.81
C LEU A 204 -12.93 17.01 -7.93
N GLU A 205 -12.00 17.96 -7.93
CA GLU A 205 -11.83 18.94 -9.01
C GLU A 205 -11.31 18.31 -10.32
N ILE A 206 -10.73 17.10 -10.25
CA ILE A 206 -10.21 16.41 -11.43
C ILE A 206 -11.35 15.76 -12.20
N THR A 207 -11.63 16.28 -13.41
CA THR A 207 -12.67 15.74 -14.28
C THR A 207 -12.52 14.24 -14.51
N GLY A 208 -13.53 13.48 -14.09
CA GLY A 208 -13.58 12.03 -14.15
C GLY A 208 -13.30 11.33 -12.81
N VAL A 209 -12.86 12.04 -11.77
CA VAL A 209 -12.67 11.50 -10.43
C VAL A 209 -13.88 11.87 -9.56
N GLY A 210 -14.67 10.90 -9.16
CA GLY A 210 -15.80 11.10 -8.26
C GLY A 210 -15.48 10.68 -6.82
N ALA A 211 -16.40 10.96 -5.89
CA ALA A 211 -16.29 10.73 -4.46
C ALA A 211 -15.77 9.34 -4.08
N ALA A 212 -16.38 8.27 -4.61
CA ALA A 212 -15.97 6.90 -4.33
C ALA A 212 -14.52 6.60 -4.78
N SER A 213 -14.06 7.24 -5.87
CA SER A 213 -12.70 7.05 -6.38
C SER A 213 -11.68 7.83 -5.57
N ALA A 214 -12.01 9.05 -5.15
CA ALA A 214 -11.18 9.86 -4.26
C ALA A 214 -10.99 9.18 -2.90
N SER A 215 -12.08 8.71 -2.27
CA SER A 215 -12.02 7.92 -1.04
C SER A 215 -11.17 6.66 -1.18
N ALA A 216 -11.33 5.92 -2.29
CA ALA A 216 -10.53 4.74 -2.58
C ALA A 216 -9.03 5.04 -2.65
N ILE A 217 -8.65 6.14 -3.31
CA ILE A 217 -7.25 6.55 -3.45
C ILE A 217 -6.67 6.92 -2.09
N ILE A 218 -7.38 7.71 -1.29
CA ILE A 218 -6.93 8.10 0.06
C ILE A 218 -6.75 6.87 0.94
N CYS A 219 -7.70 5.95 0.95
CA CYS A 219 -7.64 4.73 1.77
C CYS A 219 -6.53 3.76 1.34
N LEU A 220 -6.24 3.65 0.03
CA LEU A 220 -5.34 2.65 -0.51
C LEU A 220 -3.94 3.19 -0.86
N LEU A 221 -3.75 4.50 -0.88
CA LEU A 221 -2.52 5.15 -1.34
C LEU A 221 -2.16 6.34 -0.45
N PRO A 222 -1.80 6.11 0.83
CA PRO A 222 -1.40 7.19 1.76
C PRO A 222 -0.20 8.00 1.25
N GLU A 223 0.62 7.40 0.39
CA GLU A 223 1.79 8.04 -0.22
C GLU A 223 1.45 9.01 -1.37
N ILE A 224 0.17 9.21 -1.67
CA ILE A 224 -0.24 10.15 -2.74
C ILE A 224 0.33 11.56 -2.47
N GLY A 225 0.94 12.14 -3.50
CA GLY A 225 1.59 13.44 -3.40
C GLY A 225 3.04 13.41 -2.87
N THR A 226 3.53 12.29 -2.29
CA THR A 226 4.91 12.20 -1.76
C THR A 226 5.87 11.54 -2.73
N LEU A 227 5.39 10.60 -3.55
CA LEU A 227 6.20 9.83 -4.49
C LEU A 227 6.33 10.52 -5.85
N ASN A 228 7.41 10.23 -6.58
CA ASN A 228 7.53 10.69 -7.95
C ASN A 228 6.62 9.89 -8.90
N SER A 229 6.43 10.42 -10.13
CA SER A 229 5.53 9.87 -11.14
C SER A 229 5.81 8.40 -11.54
N ASN A 230 7.07 7.97 -11.45
CA ASN A 230 7.42 6.60 -11.79
C ASN A 230 7.21 5.66 -10.60
N GLN A 231 7.57 6.09 -9.40
CA GLN A 231 7.35 5.33 -8.17
C GLN A 231 5.87 5.05 -7.94
N ILE A 232 5.00 6.08 -8.03
CA ILE A 232 3.56 5.92 -7.82
C ILE A 232 2.92 5.03 -8.88
N SER A 233 3.38 5.12 -10.14
CA SER A 233 2.88 4.24 -11.22
C SER A 233 3.25 2.77 -11.00
N LYS A 234 4.47 2.51 -10.47
CA LYS A 234 4.91 1.15 -10.10
C LYS A 234 4.13 0.63 -8.89
N LEU A 235 3.93 1.47 -7.87
CA LEU A 235 3.19 1.11 -6.67
C LEU A 235 1.74 0.76 -6.97
N ALA A 236 1.08 1.48 -7.87
CA ALA A 236 -0.27 1.17 -8.33
C ALA A 236 -0.34 -0.03 -9.30
N GLY A 237 0.80 -0.46 -9.83
CA GLY A 237 0.86 -1.56 -10.80
C GLY A 237 0.29 -1.18 -12.17
N VAL A 238 0.40 0.08 -12.57
CA VAL A 238 -0.02 0.59 -13.90
C VAL A 238 1.20 0.97 -14.77
N ALA A 239 2.42 0.79 -14.27
CA ALA A 239 3.62 0.95 -15.07
C ALA A 239 3.92 -0.34 -15.84
N PRO A 240 4.19 -0.28 -17.16
CA PRO A 240 4.63 -1.44 -17.91
C PRO A 240 6.02 -1.86 -17.45
N MET A 241 6.23 -3.16 -17.28
CA MET A 241 7.55 -3.74 -17.04
C MET A 241 8.13 -4.18 -18.38
N LEU A 242 9.26 -3.60 -18.75
CA LEU A 242 10.01 -3.99 -19.94
C LEU A 242 10.85 -5.23 -19.60
N GLN A 243 10.72 -6.28 -20.38
CA GLN A 243 11.62 -7.43 -20.39
C GLN A 243 12.32 -7.46 -21.73
N GLN A 244 13.50 -6.86 -21.78
CA GLN A 244 14.36 -6.88 -22.94
C GLN A 244 15.64 -7.64 -22.57
N SER A 245 15.97 -8.68 -23.32
CA SER A 245 17.20 -9.43 -23.17
C SER A 245 17.82 -9.59 -24.56
N GLY A 246 18.87 -8.81 -24.82
CA GLY A 246 19.59 -8.84 -26.10
C GLY A 246 18.73 -8.50 -27.31
N THR A 247 19.13 -8.97 -28.48
CA THR A 247 18.44 -8.74 -29.76
C THR A 247 17.29 -9.70 -30.03
N SER A 248 17.13 -10.77 -29.23
CA SER A 248 16.22 -11.88 -29.54
C SER A 248 14.91 -11.91 -28.70
N ILE A 249 14.79 -11.12 -27.62
CA ILE A 249 13.58 -11.15 -26.77
C ILE A 249 12.98 -9.77 -26.68
N HIS A 250 12.05 -9.46 -27.57
CA HIS A 250 11.14 -8.32 -27.46
C HIS A 250 9.78 -8.78 -26.90
N LYS A 251 9.72 -9.09 -25.59
CA LYS A 251 8.42 -9.39 -24.98
C LYS A 251 7.62 -8.11 -24.84
N THR A 252 6.35 -8.18 -25.23
CA THR A 252 5.38 -7.09 -25.04
C THR A 252 5.37 -6.69 -23.57
N ALA A 253 5.49 -5.40 -23.30
CA ALA A 253 5.46 -4.88 -21.94
C ALA A 253 4.10 -5.16 -21.26
N HIS A 254 4.12 -5.88 -20.16
CA HIS A 254 2.92 -6.17 -19.36
C HIS A 254 2.94 -5.39 -18.04
N ILE A 255 1.75 -5.00 -17.58
CA ILE A 255 1.61 -4.51 -16.20
C ILE A 255 1.65 -5.71 -15.25
N THR A 256 2.46 -5.64 -14.19
CA THR A 256 2.52 -6.68 -13.16
C THR A 256 2.86 -6.07 -11.81
N GLY A 257 2.48 -6.75 -10.73
CA GLY A 257 2.73 -6.29 -9.37
C GLY A 257 1.86 -5.10 -8.97
N GLY A 258 2.34 -4.34 -8.01
CA GLY A 258 1.64 -3.21 -7.42
C GLY A 258 0.39 -3.58 -6.61
N ARG A 259 -0.29 -2.56 -6.09
CA ARG A 259 -1.51 -2.70 -5.28
C ARG A 259 -2.72 -3.02 -6.15
N LYS A 260 -3.15 -4.29 -6.18
CA LYS A 260 -4.27 -4.76 -7.01
C LYS A 260 -5.56 -3.96 -6.78
N HIS A 261 -5.93 -3.72 -5.52
CA HIS A 261 -7.16 -3.00 -5.19
C HIS A 261 -7.12 -1.54 -5.65
N LEU A 262 -5.98 -0.86 -5.52
CA LEU A 262 -5.78 0.48 -6.05
C LEU A 262 -5.92 0.52 -7.59
N ARG A 263 -5.29 -0.42 -8.29
CA ARG A 263 -5.44 -0.54 -9.75
C ARG A 263 -6.90 -0.75 -10.16
N THR A 264 -7.64 -1.57 -9.42
CA THR A 264 -9.08 -1.77 -9.67
C THR A 264 -9.87 -0.49 -9.41
N ALA A 265 -9.56 0.25 -8.36
CA ALA A 265 -10.22 1.50 -8.02
C ALA A 265 -9.98 2.60 -9.07
N LEU A 266 -8.83 2.60 -9.75
CA LEU A 266 -8.51 3.55 -10.83
C LEU A 266 -9.25 3.27 -12.15
N TYR A 267 -9.88 2.10 -12.30
CA TYR A 267 -10.52 1.71 -13.56
C TYR A 267 -11.71 2.59 -13.90
N MET A 268 -12.67 2.72 -13.01
CA MET A 268 -13.90 3.49 -13.25
C MET A 268 -13.65 4.99 -13.45
N PRO A 269 -12.87 5.69 -12.60
CA PRO A 269 -12.56 7.09 -12.84
C PRO A 269 -11.82 7.30 -14.16
N CYS A 270 -10.97 6.36 -14.58
CA CYS A 270 -10.32 6.44 -15.88
C CYS A 270 -11.31 6.29 -17.03
N MET A 271 -12.27 5.37 -16.94
CA MET A 271 -13.33 5.22 -17.94
C MET A 271 -14.15 6.53 -18.06
N SER A 272 -14.55 7.11 -16.94
CA SER A 272 -15.24 8.41 -16.90
C SER A 272 -14.37 9.52 -17.51
N ALA A 273 -13.09 9.60 -17.14
CA ALA A 273 -12.17 10.59 -17.69
C ALA A 273 -11.92 10.41 -19.19
N CYS A 274 -11.92 9.20 -19.73
CA CYS A 274 -11.83 8.96 -21.17
C CYS A 274 -13.03 9.56 -21.94
N VAL A 275 -14.18 9.74 -21.29
CA VAL A 275 -15.37 10.34 -21.88
C VAL A 275 -15.42 11.85 -21.63
N SER A 276 -15.15 12.29 -20.40
CA SER A 276 -15.39 13.66 -19.96
C SER A 276 -14.16 14.58 -20.03
N ASN A 277 -12.93 14.03 -19.92
CA ASN A 277 -11.69 14.81 -19.91
C ASN A 277 -11.03 14.83 -21.29
N PRO A 278 -10.93 15.99 -21.97
CA PRO A 278 -10.38 16.08 -23.33
C PRO A 278 -8.93 15.56 -23.44
N VAL A 279 -8.11 15.83 -22.41
CA VAL A 279 -6.67 15.43 -22.39
C VAL A 279 -6.51 13.92 -22.26
N ILE A 280 -7.35 13.29 -21.45
CA ILE A 280 -7.33 11.83 -21.26
C ILE A 280 -7.95 11.14 -22.48
N ARG A 281 -9.03 11.69 -23.04
CA ARG A 281 -9.68 11.19 -24.26
C ARG A 281 -8.70 11.19 -25.44
N ALA A 282 -8.02 12.29 -25.70
CA ALA A 282 -7.04 12.38 -26.78
C ALA A 282 -5.90 11.37 -26.58
N HIS A 283 -5.42 11.21 -25.34
CA HIS A 283 -4.41 10.22 -25.03
C HIS A 283 -4.89 8.78 -25.26
N PHE A 284 -6.13 8.46 -24.87
CA PHE A 284 -6.75 7.17 -25.12
C PHE A 284 -6.80 6.84 -26.62
N GLN A 285 -7.29 7.78 -27.43
CA GLN A 285 -7.39 7.62 -28.87
C GLN A 285 -6.02 7.37 -29.51
N LYS A 286 -5.03 8.23 -29.18
CA LYS A 286 -3.65 8.09 -29.67
C LYS A 286 -3.05 6.74 -29.37
N ILE A 287 -3.17 6.24 -28.13
CA ILE A 287 -2.61 4.94 -27.76
C ILE A 287 -3.37 3.80 -28.43
N ARG A 288 -4.70 3.86 -28.52
CA ARG A 288 -5.52 2.85 -29.18
C ARG A 288 -5.15 2.71 -30.67
N GLU A 289 -5.00 3.84 -31.37
CA GLU A 289 -4.59 3.88 -32.76
C GLU A 289 -3.19 3.32 -32.96
N SER A 290 -2.23 3.68 -32.11
CA SER A 290 -0.86 3.13 -32.18
C SER A 290 -0.78 1.61 -31.94
N LYS A 291 -1.84 1.00 -31.42
CA LYS A 291 -1.96 -0.44 -31.16
C LYS A 291 -2.86 -1.15 -32.18
N GLY A 292 -3.13 -0.53 -33.33
CA GLY A 292 -3.91 -1.10 -34.43
C GLY A 292 -5.38 -0.70 -34.44
N GLY A 293 -5.77 0.27 -33.65
CA GLY A 293 -7.11 0.88 -33.68
C GLY A 293 -8.20 0.04 -32.99
N ALA A 294 -9.45 0.36 -33.34
CA ALA A 294 -10.65 -0.24 -32.73
C ALA A 294 -10.80 -1.73 -33.06
N ASN A 295 -10.27 -2.17 -34.20
CA ASN A 295 -10.46 -3.53 -34.72
C ASN A 295 -9.47 -4.55 -34.12
N VAL A 296 -8.43 -4.10 -33.41
CA VAL A 296 -7.44 -4.99 -32.79
C VAL A 296 -7.86 -5.33 -31.37
N LYS A 297 -8.07 -6.61 -31.12
CA LYS A 297 -8.44 -7.13 -29.80
C LYS A 297 -7.38 -6.73 -28.76
N GLY A 298 -7.83 -6.08 -27.69
CA GLY A 298 -6.96 -5.66 -26.58
C GLY A 298 -6.38 -4.23 -26.71
N ALA A 299 -6.42 -3.58 -27.87
CA ALA A 299 -5.91 -2.21 -28.04
C ALA A 299 -6.58 -1.21 -27.07
N GLY A 300 -7.89 -1.32 -26.88
CA GLY A 300 -8.64 -0.51 -25.90
C GLY A 300 -8.21 -0.73 -24.46
N ALA A 301 -7.93 -1.96 -24.06
CA ALA A 301 -7.47 -2.29 -22.71
C ALA A 301 -6.07 -1.71 -22.44
N ILE A 302 -5.16 -1.81 -23.42
CA ILE A 302 -3.82 -1.22 -23.34
C ILE A 302 -3.91 0.31 -23.22
N ALA A 303 -4.74 0.94 -24.05
CA ALA A 303 -4.97 2.37 -24.02
C ALA A 303 -5.55 2.83 -22.67
N LEU A 304 -6.51 2.07 -22.13
CA LEU A 304 -7.11 2.36 -20.82
C LEU A 304 -6.08 2.31 -19.68
N VAL A 305 -5.21 1.31 -19.65
CA VAL A 305 -4.14 1.22 -18.64
C VAL A 305 -3.14 2.38 -18.77
N ALA A 306 -2.82 2.81 -19.99
CA ALA A 306 -1.99 3.98 -20.22
C ALA A 306 -2.67 5.26 -19.71
N CYS A 307 -3.99 5.38 -19.89
CA CYS A 307 -4.79 6.48 -19.34
C CYS A 307 -4.89 6.43 -17.82
N MET A 308 -5.06 5.24 -17.20
CA MET A 308 -5.00 5.08 -15.73
C MET A 308 -3.67 5.60 -15.17
N ARG A 309 -2.56 5.30 -15.83
CA ARG A 309 -1.24 5.80 -15.45
C ARG A 309 -1.17 7.33 -15.57
N LYS A 310 -1.70 7.91 -16.65
CA LYS A 310 -1.71 9.37 -16.87
C LYS A 310 -2.58 10.07 -15.83
N LEU A 311 -3.79 9.54 -15.57
CA LEU A 311 -4.72 10.07 -14.57
C LEU A 311 -4.10 10.02 -13.16
N LEU A 312 -3.50 8.88 -12.77
CA LEU A 312 -2.82 8.74 -11.48
C LEU A 312 -1.68 9.74 -11.31
N LYS A 313 -0.89 9.99 -12.35
CA LYS A 313 0.17 11.00 -12.31
C LYS A 313 -0.39 12.41 -12.11
N HIS A 314 -1.52 12.72 -12.72
CA HIS A 314 -2.19 14.00 -12.54
C HIS A 314 -2.71 14.15 -11.11
N ILE A 315 -3.42 13.14 -10.59
CA ILE A 315 -3.88 13.10 -9.20
C ILE A 315 -2.70 13.28 -8.23
N ASN A 316 -1.58 12.59 -8.46
CA ASN A 316 -0.39 12.69 -7.63
C ASN A 316 0.25 14.09 -7.68
N SER A 317 0.20 14.76 -8.82
CA SER A 317 0.69 16.14 -8.97
C SER A 317 -0.15 17.13 -8.18
N GLU A 318 -1.48 17.04 -8.26
CA GLU A 318 -2.38 17.90 -7.49
C GLU A 318 -2.26 17.64 -5.99
N ALA A 319 -2.23 16.37 -5.58
CA ALA A 319 -1.99 15.99 -4.18
C ALA A 319 -0.66 16.53 -3.63
N ARG A 320 0.38 16.61 -4.46
CA ARG A 320 1.66 17.21 -4.07
C ARG A 320 1.53 18.71 -3.79
N LYS A 321 0.83 19.44 -4.64
CA LYS A 321 0.57 20.87 -4.42
C LYS A 321 -0.12 21.12 -3.09
N VAL A 322 -1.15 20.33 -2.78
CA VAL A 322 -1.88 20.41 -1.51
C VAL A 322 -0.93 20.18 -0.31
N ARG A 323 -0.09 19.14 -0.38
CA ARG A 323 0.87 18.84 0.69
C ARG A 323 1.90 19.95 0.88
N GLU A 324 2.44 20.50 -0.21
CA GLU A 324 3.41 21.60 -0.17
C GLU A 324 2.78 22.89 0.37
N GLU A 325 1.53 23.16 0.05
CA GLU A 325 0.79 24.31 0.56
C GLU A 325 0.57 24.19 2.06
N MET A 326 0.10 23.04 2.53
CA MET A 326 -0.08 22.81 3.96
C MET A 326 1.22 22.89 4.75
N GLN A 327 2.33 22.38 4.22
CA GLN A 327 3.64 22.49 4.86
C GLN A 327 4.09 23.96 4.97
N ARG A 328 3.81 24.78 3.97
CA ARG A 328 4.10 26.23 4.03
C ARG A 328 3.27 26.93 5.09
N HIS A 329 1.98 26.61 5.23
CA HIS A 329 1.11 27.19 6.28
C HIS A 329 1.64 26.86 7.67
N VAL A 330 1.96 25.61 7.95
CA VAL A 330 2.52 25.19 9.25
C VAL A 330 3.85 25.89 9.56
N ALA A 331 4.70 26.08 8.54
CA ALA A 331 5.98 26.78 8.72
C ALA A 331 5.78 28.28 9.06
N VAL A 332 4.79 28.93 8.44
CA VAL A 332 4.49 30.36 8.71
C VAL A 332 3.89 30.54 10.11
N GLU A 333 2.98 29.68 10.52
CA GLU A 333 2.38 29.72 11.87
C GLU A 333 3.43 29.49 12.97
N GLY A 334 4.34 28.52 12.79
CA GLY A 334 5.43 28.26 13.73
C GLY A 334 6.43 29.44 13.87
N TYR A 335 6.65 30.23 12.81
CA TYR A 335 7.42 31.46 12.89
C TYR A 335 6.66 32.62 13.58
N GLY A 336 5.33 32.66 13.44
CA GLY A 336 4.49 33.66 14.10
C GLY A 336 4.46 33.49 15.62
N GLU A 337 4.35 32.27 16.12
CA GLU A 337 4.38 31.97 17.55
C GLU A 337 5.78 32.23 18.18
N ALA A 338 6.85 31.90 17.47
CA ALA A 338 8.20 32.18 17.95
C ALA A 338 8.52 33.69 18.02
N ALA A 339 7.93 34.49 17.13
CA ALA A 339 8.10 35.95 17.13
C ALA A 339 7.30 36.66 18.26
N GLN A 340 6.19 36.07 18.70
CA GLN A 340 5.39 36.59 19.83
C GLN A 340 5.91 36.16 21.22
N ALA A 341 6.75 35.13 21.29
CA ALA A 341 7.34 34.62 22.52
C ALA A 341 8.66 35.33 22.93
N SER A 342 9.11 36.36 22.21
CA SER A 342 10.26 37.17 22.60
C SER A 342 9.81 38.29 23.53
N PRO A 343 10.08 38.23 24.83
CA PRO A 343 9.80 39.37 25.72
C PRO A 343 10.82 40.47 25.41
N CYS A 344 10.30 41.66 25.14
CA CYS A 344 11.06 42.90 25.21
C CYS A 344 11.85 42.96 26.54
N ARG A 345 13.15 43.02 26.42
CA ARG A 345 14.00 43.61 27.45
C ARG A 345 14.69 44.85 26.88
#